data_6977f50a2be093473ec1043f007cf3a4
#
_entry.id   6977f50a2be093473ec1043f007cf3a4
#
_cell.length_a   1.000
_cell.length_b   1.000
_cell.length_c   1.000
_cell.angle_alpha   90.00
_cell.angle_beta   90.00
_cell.angle_gamma   90.00
#
_symmetry.space_group_name_H-M   'P 1'
#
loop_
_entity.id
_entity.type
_entity.pdbx_description
1 polymer ?
#
loop_
_entity_poly.entity_id
_entity_poly.type
_entity_poly.pdbx_seq_one_letter_code
_entity_poly.pdbx_strand_id
1 'polypeptide(L)'
;MGFLKGKKGLIVGVANNKSIAYGIAQSCFNQGATLAFTYLNESLEKRVRPIAQELNSPYVYELDVSKEEHFKSLYDSVKEDLGSLDFIVHSVAFAPKEALEGSLLETSKSAFNTAMEISVYSLIELTNTLKPLLNNGASVLTLSYLGSTKYMAHYNVMGLAKAALESAVRYLAVDLGKHNIRVNALSAGPIRTLASSGIADFRMILKWNEINAPLRKNVSLEEVGNAGMYLLSSLSSGVSGEVHFVDAGYHVMGMGAVEEKDNKATLSWDLHKEQ
;
A
#
# COMPACT_ATOMS: atom_id res chain seq x y z
N MET A 1 23.49 4.59 -12.70
CA MET A 1 22.75 3.46 -13.27
C MET A 1 21.59 3.18 -12.33
N GLY A 2 20.32 3.20 -12.76
CA GLY A 2 19.18 3.02 -11.84
C GLY A 2 19.04 1.55 -11.38
N PHE A 3 18.59 1.34 -10.14
CA PHE A 3 18.45 0.01 -9.52
C PHE A 3 17.39 -0.87 -10.20
N LEU A 4 16.46 -0.27 -10.96
CA LEU A 4 15.40 -0.95 -11.70
C LEU A 4 15.53 -0.81 -13.22
N LYS A 5 16.73 -0.46 -13.72
CA LYS A 5 16.96 -0.33 -15.17
C LYS A 5 16.65 -1.64 -15.90
N GLY A 6 15.73 -1.54 -16.89
CA GLY A 6 15.27 -2.70 -17.67
C GLY A 6 14.28 -3.60 -16.98
N LYS A 7 13.85 -3.27 -15.75
CA LYS A 7 12.81 -3.99 -15.00
C LYS A 7 11.43 -3.50 -15.42
N LYS A 8 10.46 -4.43 -15.47
CA LYS A 8 9.07 -4.20 -15.84
C LYS A 8 8.17 -4.41 -14.65
N GLY A 9 7.33 -3.44 -14.33
CA GLY A 9 6.43 -3.52 -13.18
C GLY A 9 4.99 -3.15 -13.49
N LEU A 10 4.07 -3.81 -12.80
CA LEU A 10 2.65 -3.50 -12.80
C LEU A 10 2.27 -2.77 -11.51
N ILE A 11 1.63 -1.61 -11.66
CA ILE A 11 1.15 -0.78 -10.55
C ILE A 11 -0.37 -0.81 -10.51
N VAL A 12 -0.93 -1.44 -9.49
CA VAL A 12 -2.37 -1.55 -9.28
C VAL A 12 -2.81 -0.61 -8.16
N GLY A 13 -3.83 0.23 -8.42
CA GLY A 13 -4.45 1.08 -7.39
C GLY A 13 -4.00 2.55 -7.40
N VAL A 14 -3.47 3.05 -8.51
CA VAL A 14 -3.30 4.50 -8.71
C VAL A 14 -4.67 5.13 -8.95
N ALA A 15 -5.05 6.11 -8.13
CA ALA A 15 -6.28 6.90 -8.31
C ALA A 15 -6.00 8.36 -8.70
N ASN A 16 -4.87 8.89 -8.29
CA ASN A 16 -4.36 10.23 -8.63
C ASN A 16 -2.89 10.36 -8.18
N ASN A 17 -2.28 11.53 -8.38
CA ASN A 17 -0.91 11.85 -7.98
C ASN A 17 -0.66 11.97 -6.46
N LYS A 18 -1.67 11.74 -5.63
CA LYS A 18 -1.55 11.64 -4.15
C LYS A 18 -1.62 10.19 -3.67
N SER A 19 -1.84 9.22 -4.54
CA SER A 19 -1.86 7.80 -4.19
C SER A 19 -0.46 7.33 -3.77
N ILE A 20 -0.37 6.48 -2.76
CA ILE A 20 0.89 5.84 -2.37
C ILE A 20 1.48 5.05 -3.55
N ALA A 21 0.62 4.37 -4.31
CA ALA A 21 1.03 3.68 -5.54
C ALA A 21 1.70 4.61 -6.58
N TYR A 22 1.27 5.88 -6.68
CA TYR A 22 1.94 6.86 -7.52
C TYR A 22 3.35 7.19 -7.01
N GLY A 23 3.51 7.41 -5.70
CA GLY A 23 4.84 7.66 -5.11
C GLY A 23 5.81 6.50 -5.36
N ILE A 24 5.33 5.25 -5.23
CA ILE A 24 6.13 4.06 -5.56
C ILE A 24 6.44 4.00 -7.05
N ALA A 25 5.46 4.25 -7.92
CA ALA A 25 5.64 4.27 -9.36
C ALA A 25 6.69 5.30 -9.79
N GLN A 26 6.61 6.52 -9.25
CA GLN A 26 7.58 7.59 -9.52
C GLN A 26 9.00 7.21 -9.09
N SER A 27 9.16 6.64 -7.89
CA SER A 27 10.47 6.17 -7.42
C SER A 27 11.02 5.04 -8.30
N CYS A 28 10.17 4.09 -8.72
CA CYS A 28 10.58 3.02 -9.64
C CYS A 28 10.96 3.56 -11.03
N PHE A 29 10.17 4.48 -11.57
CA PHE A 29 10.46 5.14 -12.86
C PHE A 29 11.79 5.89 -12.82
N ASN A 30 12.06 6.67 -11.78
CA ASN A 30 13.31 7.39 -11.58
C ASN A 30 14.53 6.45 -11.50
N GLN A 31 14.32 5.17 -11.15
CA GLN A 31 15.36 4.13 -11.15
C GLN A 31 15.40 3.31 -12.45
N GLY A 32 14.65 3.71 -13.48
CA GLY A 32 14.72 3.16 -14.83
C GLY A 32 13.79 1.99 -15.11
N ALA A 33 12.76 1.79 -14.30
CA ALA A 33 11.73 0.78 -14.55
C ALA A 33 10.81 1.20 -15.71
N THR A 34 10.35 0.22 -16.48
CA THR A 34 9.19 0.32 -17.37
C THR A 34 7.94 -0.07 -16.59
N LEU A 35 6.93 0.79 -16.59
CA LEU A 35 5.73 0.60 -15.76
C LEU A 35 4.50 0.33 -16.62
N ALA A 36 3.57 -0.45 -16.07
CA ALA A 36 2.20 -0.56 -16.52
C ALA A 36 1.26 -0.18 -15.36
N PHE A 37 0.08 0.31 -15.68
CA PHE A 37 -0.89 0.79 -14.69
C PHE A 37 -2.24 0.12 -14.88
N THR A 38 -3.04 0.09 -13.80
CA THR A 38 -4.45 -0.30 -13.91
C THR A 38 -5.37 0.81 -13.41
N TYR A 39 -6.61 0.79 -13.90
CA TYR A 39 -7.70 1.65 -13.43
C TYR A 39 -8.96 0.81 -13.19
N LEU A 40 -9.79 1.23 -12.24
CA LEU A 40 -11.02 0.51 -11.88
C LEU A 40 -12.17 0.74 -12.87
N ASN A 41 -12.31 1.97 -13.38
CA ASN A 41 -13.43 2.40 -14.20
C ASN A 41 -13.06 3.65 -15.02
N GLU A 42 -13.95 4.04 -15.94
CA GLU A 42 -13.74 5.18 -16.83
C GLU A 42 -13.39 6.51 -16.09
N SER A 43 -13.98 6.74 -14.92
CA SER A 43 -13.68 7.95 -14.12
C SER A 43 -12.24 7.97 -13.63
N LEU A 44 -11.69 6.80 -13.24
CA LEU A 44 -10.30 6.66 -12.85
C LEU A 44 -9.36 6.56 -14.04
N GLU A 45 -9.79 6.00 -15.17
CA GLU A 45 -9.02 5.99 -16.41
C GLU A 45 -8.56 7.40 -16.81
N LYS A 46 -9.48 8.37 -16.78
CA LYS A 46 -9.22 9.79 -17.10
C LYS A 46 -8.14 10.42 -16.21
N ARG A 47 -7.88 9.86 -15.02
CA ARG A 47 -6.85 10.31 -14.08
C ARG A 47 -5.56 9.51 -14.20
N VAL A 48 -5.66 8.21 -14.48
CA VAL A 48 -4.51 7.30 -14.53
C VAL A 48 -3.73 7.47 -15.84
N ARG A 49 -4.41 7.64 -17.00
CA ARG A 49 -3.72 7.81 -18.28
C ARG A 49 -2.74 9.00 -18.32
N PRO A 50 -3.08 10.21 -17.82
CA PRO A 50 -2.11 11.30 -17.74
C PRO A 50 -0.89 10.96 -16.86
N ILE A 51 -1.11 10.24 -15.74
CA ILE A 51 -0.01 9.79 -14.86
C ILE A 51 0.88 8.77 -15.59
N ALA A 52 0.28 7.83 -16.30
CA ALA A 52 1.04 6.87 -17.09
C ALA A 52 1.88 7.58 -18.18
N GLN A 53 1.32 8.59 -18.86
CA GLN A 53 2.05 9.42 -19.82
C GLN A 53 3.20 10.20 -19.19
N GLU A 54 3.00 10.82 -18.02
CA GLU A 54 4.04 11.49 -17.24
C GLU A 54 5.23 10.56 -16.93
N LEU A 55 4.93 9.28 -16.66
CA LEU A 55 5.91 8.24 -16.36
C LEU A 55 6.31 7.42 -17.60
N ASN A 56 6.11 7.98 -18.81
CA ASN A 56 6.46 7.39 -20.10
C ASN A 56 5.94 5.97 -20.34
N SER A 57 4.73 5.65 -19.78
CA SER A 57 4.10 4.37 -19.96
C SER A 57 2.91 4.44 -20.94
N PRO A 58 2.91 3.63 -22.00
CA PRO A 58 1.73 3.44 -22.84
C PRO A 58 0.75 2.39 -22.29
N TYR A 59 1.14 1.64 -21.25
CA TYR A 59 0.46 0.44 -20.77
C TYR A 59 -0.52 0.77 -19.66
N VAL A 60 -1.83 0.78 -19.96
CA VAL A 60 -2.89 1.13 -19.00
C VAL A 60 -4.09 0.22 -19.24
N TYR A 61 -4.44 -0.61 -18.24
CA TYR A 61 -5.44 -1.66 -18.34
C TYR A 61 -6.60 -1.46 -17.37
N GLU A 62 -7.80 -1.90 -17.73
CA GLU A 62 -8.91 -1.96 -16.80
C GLU A 62 -8.75 -3.13 -15.83
N LEU A 63 -8.99 -2.89 -14.53
CA LEU A 63 -9.01 -3.91 -13.49
C LEU A 63 -9.96 -3.53 -12.37
N ASP A 64 -11.12 -4.14 -12.34
CA ASP A 64 -11.99 -4.24 -11.19
C ASP A 64 -11.70 -5.58 -10.51
N VAL A 65 -11.10 -5.52 -9.32
CA VAL A 65 -10.68 -6.73 -8.58
C VAL A 65 -11.85 -7.56 -8.03
N SER A 66 -13.09 -7.10 -8.18
CA SER A 66 -14.31 -7.87 -7.87
C SER A 66 -14.81 -8.70 -9.06
N LYS A 67 -14.14 -8.59 -10.23
CA LYS A 67 -14.55 -9.24 -11.48
C LYS A 67 -13.49 -10.20 -11.98
N GLU A 68 -13.80 -11.48 -11.96
CA GLU A 68 -12.88 -12.55 -12.38
C GLU A 68 -12.42 -12.38 -13.84
N GLU A 69 -13.32 -11.95 -14.73
CA GLU A 69 -12.99 -11.73 -16.14
C GLU A 69 -11.94 -10.65 -16.38
N HIS A 70 -11.84 -9.65 -15.47
CA HIS A 70 -10.84 -8.59 -15.59
C HIS A 70 -9.40 -9.10 -15.30
N PHE A 71 -9.24 -10.09 -14.42
CA PHE A 71 -7.93 -10.71 -14.19
C PHE A 71 -7.43 -11.47 -15.41
N LYS A 72 -8.32 -12.18 -16.10
CA LYS A 72 -7.97 -12.89 -17.35
C LYS A 72 -7.56 -11.89 -18.44
N SER A 73 -8.36 -10.84 -18.64
CA SER A 73 -8.04 -9.79 -19.61
C SER A 73 -6.72 -9.09 -19.30
N LEU A 74 -6.45 -8.83 -18.00
CA LEU A 74 -5.17 -8.27 -17.57
C LEU A 74 -3.99 -9.18 -17.89
N TYR A 75 -4.12 -10.49 -17.61
CA TYR A 75 -3.08 -11.47 -17.95
C TYR A 75 -2.75 -11.45 -19.44
N ASP A 76 -3.77 -11.51 -20.31
CA ASP A 76 -3.60 -11.54 -21.76
C ASP A 76 -2.90 -10.24 -22.24
N SER A 77 -3.36 -9.08 -21.80
CA SER A 77 -2.78 -7.77 -22.14
C SER A 77 -1.32 -7.61 -21.66
N VAL A 78 -1.04 -7.97 -20.41
CA VAL A 78 0.33 -7.89 -19.86
C VAL A 78 1.27 -8.85 -20.60
N LYS A 79 0.78 -10.04 -20.95
CA LYS A 79 1.56 -11.03 -21.73
C LYS A 79 1.88 -10.51 -23.12
N GLU A 80 0.92 -9.91 -23.81
CA GLU A 80 1.08 -9.36 -25.16
C GLU A 80 2.04 -8.16 -25.16
N ASP A 81 1.81 -7.17 -24.27
CA ASP A 81 2.52 -5.89 -24.27
C ASP A 81 3.89 -5.95 -23.62
N LEU A 82 4.02 -6.68 -22.50
CA LEU A 82 5.23 -6.72 -21.69
C LEU A 82 5.95 -8.07 -21.72
N GLY A 83 5.23 -9.15 -21.97
CA GLY A 83 5.74 -10.53 -21.99
C GLY A 83 6.02 -11.09 -20.60
N SER A 84 6.63 -10.30 -19.70
CA SER A 84 6.95 -10.71 -18.33
C SER A 84 7.00 -9.53 -17.39
N LEU A 85 6.97 -9.78 -16.07
CA LEU A 85 7.05 -8.78 -15.01
C LEU A 85 8.18 -9.10 -14.02
N ASP A 86 8.87 -8.07 -13.56
CA ASP A 86 9.84 -8.15 -12.48
C ASP A 86 9.23 -7.76 -11.13
N PHE A 87 8.14 -7.01 -11.13
CA PHE A 87 7.43 -6.69 -9.89
C PHE A 87 5.96 -6.32 -10.10
N ILE A 88 5.20 -6.48 -9.01
CA ILE A 88 3.80 -6.06 -8.89
C ILE A 88 3.66 -5.22 -7.63
N VAL A 89 2.96 -4.09 -7.74
CA VAL A 89 2.48 -3.28 -6.62
C VAL A 89 0.96 -3.42 -6.52
N HIS A 90 0.50 -4.05 -5.45
CA HIS A 90 -0.91 -4.17 -5.10
C HIS A 90 -1.27 -3.09 -4.08
N SER A 91 -1.96 -2.03 -4.52
CA SER A 91 -2.37 -0.89 -3.69
C SER A 91 -3.88 -0.69 -3.74
N VAL A 92 -4.62 -1.79 -3.52
CA VAL A 92 -6.09 -1.81 -3.52
C VAL A 92 -6.58 -2.11 -2.12
N ALA A 93 -7.56 -1.33 -1.66
CA ALA A 93 -8.30 -1.61 -0.44
C ALA A 93 -9.64 -0.85 -0.49
N PHE A 94 -10.68 -1.49 0.02
CA PHE A 94 -12.01 -0.87 0.11
C PHE A 94 -12.80 -1.50 1.26
N ALA A 95 -13.55 -0.68 1.96
CA ALA A 95 -14.66 -1.09 2.82
C ALA A 95 -15.80 -0.08 2.65
N PRO A 96 -17.07 -0.51 2.73
CA PRO A 96 -18.20 0.41 2.79
C PRO A 96 -18.04 1.39 3.96
N LYS A 97 -18.45 2.65 3.75
CA LYS A 97 -18.23 3.73 4.73
C LYS A 97 -18.85 3.41 6.09
N GLU A 98 -20.05 2.84 6.10
CA GLU A 98 -20.77 2.43 7.30
C GLU A 98 -20.01 1.37 8.13
N ALA A 99 -19.11 0.60 7.53
CA ALA A 99 -18.28 -0.38 8.22
C ALA A 99 -16.98 0.21 8.80
N LEU A 100 -16.68 1.47 8.51
CA LEU A 100 -15.56 2.21 9.09
C LEU A 100 -16.00 3.09 10.28
N GLU A 101 -17.30 3.37 10.38
CA GLU A 101 -17.89 4.20 11.43
C GLU A 101 -18.54 3.33 12.52
N GLY A 102 -18.81 3.90 13.69
CA GLY A 102 -19.49 3.21 14.78
C GLY A 102 -18.70 2.09 15.44
N SER A 103 -19.41 1.08 15.91
CA SER A 103 -18.87 -0.10 16.57
C SER A 103 -18.53 -1.21 15.56
N LEU A 104 -17.44 -1.93 15.78
CA LEU A 104 -17.12 -3.13 14.99
C LEU A 104 -18.25 -4.18 15.09
N LEU A 105 -18.98 -4.23 16.19
CA LEU A 105 -20.11 -5.14 16.40
C LEU A 105 -21.28 -4.89 15.42
N GLU A 106 -21.35 -3.69 14.84
CA GLU A 106 -22.40 -3.30 13.88
C GLU A 106 -22.00 -3.62 12.42
N THR A 107 -20.80 -4.13 12.20
CA THR A 107 -20.34 -4.50 10.86
C THR A 107 -21.20 -5.63 10.28
N SER A 108 -21.89 -5.36 9.17
CA SER A 108 -22.68 -6.37 8.49
C SER A 108 -21.79 -7.45 7.83
N LYS A 109 -22.34 -8.68 7.70
CA LYS A 109 -21.66 -9.76 6.98
C LYS A 109 -21.28 -9.36 5.55
N SER A 110 -22.15 -8.60 4.88
CA SER A 110 -21.88 -8.12 3.50
C SER A 110 -20.70 -7.17 3.47
N ALA A 111 -20.66 -6.17 4.35
CA ALA A 111 -19.56 -5.21 4.42
C ALA A 111 -18.24 -5.87 4.80
N PHE A 112 -18.27 -6.85 5.73
CA PHE A 112 -17.10 -7.65 6.07
C PHE A 112 -16.57 -8.42 4.84
N ASN A 113 -17.44 -9.14 4.13
CA ASN A 113 -17.05 -9.92 2.95
C ASN A 113 -16.46 -9.02 1.87
N THR A 114 -17.09 -7.88 1.57
CA THR A 114 -16.59 -6.92 0.59
C THR A 114 -15.20 -6.39 0.97
N ALA A 115 -14.97 -6.05 2.25
CA ALA A 115 -13.67 -5.60 2.71
C ALA A 115 -12.58 -6.67 2.54
N MET A 116 -12.90 -7.92 2.88
CA MET A 116 -11.98 -9.07 2.74
C MET A 116 -11.71 -9.41 1.29
N GLU A 117 -12.73 -9.44 0.45
CA GLU A 117 -12.61 -9.73 -0.98
C GLU A 117 -11.70 -8.71 -1.68
N ILE A 118 -12.04 -7.43 -1.56
CA ILE A 118 -11.32 -6.37 -2.27
C ILE A 118 -9.94 -6.09 -1.67
N SER A 119 -9.79 -6.17 -0.34
CA SER A 119 -8.54 -5.74 0.29
C SER A 119 -7.56 -6.88 0.57
N VAL A 120 -8.00 -8.14 0.50
CA VAL A 120 -7.16 -9.32 0.83
C VAL A 120 -7.13 -10.31 -0.32
N TYR A 121 -8.29 -10.85 -0.70
CA TYR A 121 -8.36 -11.89 -1.73
C TYR A 121 -7.82 -11.41 -3.08
N SER A 122 -8.04 -10.15 -3.41
CA SER A 122 -7.51 -9.54 -4.64
C SER A 122 -5.98 -9.61 -4.77
N LEU A 123 -5.22 -9.58 -3.65
CA LEU A 123 -3.77 -9.82 -3.69
C LEU A 123 -3.46 -11.26 -4.11
N ILE A 124 -4.19 -12.22 -3.55
CA ILE A 124 -4.01 -13.65 -3.84
C ILE A 124 -4.34 -13.91 -5.31
N GLU A 125 -5.49 -13.44 -5.77
CA GLU A 125 -5.97 -13.61 -7.15
C GLU A 125 -5.04 -12.94 -8.16
N LEU A 126 -4.66 -11.68 -7.95
CA LEU A 126 -3.72 -10.94 -8.80
C LEU A 126 -2.38 -11.68 -8.93
N THR A 127 -1.86 -12.15 -7.78
CA THR A 127 -0.58 -12.85 -7.75
C THR A 127 -0.68 -14.21 -8.45
N ASN A 128 -1.75 -14.96 -8.21
CA ASN A 128 -2.00 -16.26 -8.86
C ASN A 128 -2.11 -16.11 -10.38
N THR A 129 -2.92 -15.15 -10.84
CA THR A 129 -3.14 -14.89 -12.26
C THR A 129 -1.85 -14.51 -12.98
N LEU A 130 -1.05 -13.62 -12.38
CA LEU A 130 0.16 -13.10 -13.02
C LEU A 130 1.42 -13.91 -12.73
N LYS A 131 1.37 -14.91 -11.84
CA LYS A 131 2.51 -15.77 -11.51
C LYS A 131 3.23 -16.34 -12.75
N PRO A 132 2.55 -16.81 -13.82
CA PRO A 132 3.24 -17.33 -14.99
C PRO A 132 4.08 -16.29 -15.75
N LEU A 133 3.83 -15.00 -15.53
CA LEU A 133 4.56 -13.89 -16.14
C LEU A 133 5.67 -13.33 -15.24
N LEU A 134 5.75 -13.77 -13.96
CA LEU A 134 6.77 -13.28 -13.04
C LEU A 134 8.13 -13.89 -13.33
N ASN A 135 9.12 -13.01 -13.52
CA ASN A 135 10.51 -13.41 -13.71
C ASN A 135 11.10 -14.04 -12.44
N ASN A 136 12.14 -14.84 -12.61
CA ASN A 136 12.98 -15.27 -11.48
C ASN A 136 13.57 -14.03 -10.78
N GLY A 137 13.43 -13.95 -9.45
CA GLY A 137 13.82 -12.77 -8.66
C GLY A 137 12.77 -11.66 -8.61
N ALA A 138 11.56 -11.88 -9.13
CA ALA A 138 10.47 -10.91 -9.07
C ALA A 138 10.05 -10.59 -7.61
N SER A 139 9.36 -9.46 -7.46
CA SER A 139 8.86 -9.00 -6.16
C SER A 139 7.39 -8.56 -6.23
N VAL A 140 6.58 -9.00 -5.27
CA VAL A 140 5.20 -8.55 -5.06
C VAL A 140 5.17 -7.70 -3.79
N LEU A 141 4.62 -6.50 -3.90
CA LEU A 141 4.48 -5.56 -2.78
C LEU A 141 3.02 -5.20 -2.59
N THR A 142 2.52 -5.30 -1.36
CA THR A 142 1.21 -4.77 -0.99
C THR A 142 1.34 -3.66 0.05
N LEU A 143 0.25 -2.91 0.26
CA LEU A 143 0.21 -1.80 1.22
C LEU A 143 -0.62 -2.16 2.43
N SER A 144 -0.01 -2.05 3.60
CA SER A 144 -0.65 -2.22 4.90
C SER A 144 -0.70 -0.92 5.70
N TYR A 145 -1.24 -1.01 6.90
CA TYR A 145 -1.32 0.07 7.87
C TYR A 145 -1.28 -0.49 9.30
N LEU A 146 -0.75 0.27 10.23
CA LEU A 146 -0.58 -0.09 11.65
C LEU A 146 -1.88 -0.62 12.31
N GLY A 147 -3.04 -0.27 11.75
CA GLY A 147 -4.35 -0.79 12.17
C GLY A 147 -4.50 -2.32 12.07
N SER A 148 -3.56 -3.02 11.41
CA SER A 148 -3.47 -4.48 11.40
C SER A 148 -3.12 -5.08 12.78
N THR A 149 -2.35 -4.35 13.59
CA THR A 149 -1.81 -4.81 14.88
C THR A 149 -2.22 -3.95 16.07
N LYS A 150 -2.74 -2.74 15.82
CA LYS A 150 -3.17 -1.78 16.82
C LYS A 150 -4.57 -1.28 16.53
N TYR A 151 -5.33 -0.96 17.58
CA TYR A 151 -6.59 -0.26 17.39
C TYR A 151 -6.34 1.14 16.83
N MET A 152 -7.02 1.44 15.73
CA MET A 152 -7.05 2.77 15.12
C MET A 152 -8.50 3.23 15.02
N ALA A 153 -8.79 4.43 15.53
CA ALA A 153 -10.13 5.01 15.45
C ALA A 153 -10.61 5.09 13.99
N HIS A 154 -11.89 4.82 13.74
CA HIS A 154 -12.51 4.87 12.41
C HIS A 154 -11.88 3.95 11.36
N TYR A 155 -11.27 2.86 11.80
CA TYR A 155 -10.65 1.89 10.90
C TYR A 155 -11.36 0.52 10.89
N ASN A 156 -11.95 0.12 12.02
CA ASN A 156 -12.84 -1.03 12.21
C ASN A 156 -12.51 -2.27 11.33
N VAL A 157 -13.42 -2.66 10.44
CA VAL A 157 -13.26 -3.85 9.56
C VAL A 157 -11.99 -3.79 8.70
N MET A 158 -11.52 -2.59 8.35
CA MET A 158 -10.28 -2.46 7.58
C MET A 158 -9.05 -2.89 8.40
N GLY A 159 -9.06 -2.73 9.73
CA GLY A 159 -8.03 -3.28 10.61
C GLY A 159 -7.93 -4.80 10.50
N LEU A 160 -9.08 -5.50 10.50
CA LEU A 160 -9.15 -6.94 10.30
C LEU A 160 -8.64 -7.34 8.90
N ALA A 161 -9.07 -6.60 7.87
CA ALA A 161 -8.61 -6.84 6.51
C ALA A 161 -7.08 -6.66 6.37
N LYS A 162 -6.49 -5.63 7.00
CA LYS A 162 -5.03 -5.44 6.97
C LYS A 162 -4.28 -6.53 7.75
N ALA A 163 -4.82 -7.01 8.87
CA ALA A 163 -4.24 -8.15 9.59
C ALA A 163 -4.24 -9.43 8.73
N ALA A 164 -5.37 -9.71 8.06
CA ALA A 164 -5.48 -10.83 7.13
C ALA A 164 -4.55 -10.66 5.91
N LEU A 165 -4.41 -9.44 5.36
CA LEU A 165 -3.51 -9.13 4.26
C LEU A 165 -2.04 -9.39 4.63
N GLU A 166 -1.59 -8.97 5.82
CA GLU A 166 -0.24 -9.25 6.32
C GLU A 166 -0.02 -10.75 6.55
N SER A 167 -1.05 -11.48 6.96
CA SER A 167 -1.00 -12.95 7.02
C SER A 167 -0.85 -13.54 5.63
N ALA A 168 -1.63 -13.10 4.64
CA ALA A 168 -1.53 -13.55 3.25
C ALA A 168 -0.13 -13.31 2.67
N VAL A 169 0.52 -12.19 2.99
CA VAL A 169 1.91 -11.90 2.58
C VAL A 169 2.87 -12.99 3.06
N ARG A 170 2.76 -13.44 4.31
CA ARG A 170 3.62 -14.51 4.86
C ARG A 170 3.41 -15.84 4.13
N TYR A 171 2.16 -16.23 3.89
CA TYR A 171 1.85 -17.46 3.18
C TYR A 171 2.31 -17.40 1.71
N LEU A 172 2.02 -16.31 1.01
CA LEU A 172 2.46 -16.11 -0.37
C LEU A 172 4.00 -16.07 -0.49
N ALA A 173 4.71 -15.53 0.51
CA ALA A 173 6.17 -15.55 0.54
C ALA A 173 6.73 -16.97 0.60
N VAL A 174 6.09 -17.88 1.34
CA VAL A 174 6.47 -19.31 1.39
C VAL A 174 6.15 -20.00 0.07
N ASP A 175 4.93 -19.81 -0.46
CA ASP A 175 4.49 -20.48 -1.69
C ASP A 175 5.31 -20.08 -2.91
N LEU A 176 5.72 -18.82 -2.98
CA LEU A 176 6.45 -18.24 -4.12
C LEU A 176 7.97 -18.27 -3.95
N GLY A 177 8.46 -18.43 -2.72
CA GLY A 177 9.89 -18.47 -2.42
C GLY A 177 10.65 -19.54 -3.20
N LYS A 178 10.06 -20.71 -3.41
CA LYS A 178 10.62 -21.79 -4.25
C LYS A 178 10.82 -21.40 -5.72
N HIS A 179 10.16 -20.33 -6.18
CA HIS A 179 10.31 -19.74 -7.52
C HIS A 179 11.21 -18.49 -7.49
N ASN A 180 11.88 -18.23 -6.35
CA ASN A 180 12.68 -17.03 -6.11
C ASN A 180 11.89 -15.74 -6.31
N ILE A 181 10.61 -15.74 -5.94
CA ILE A 181 9.73 -14.58 -5.96
C ILE A 181 9.50 -14.13 -4.51
N ARG A 182 9.75 -12.86 -4.21
CA ARG A 182 9.57 -12.26 -2.89
C ARG A 182 8.20 -11.61 -2.76
N VAL A 183 7.62 -11.69 -1.58
CA VAL A 183 6.34 -11.03 -1.27
C VAL A 183 6.48 -10.28 0.03
N ASN A 184 6.19 -8.96 0.03
CA ASN A 184 6.29 -8.11 1.21
C ASN A 184 5.11 -7.16 1.30
N ALA A 185 4.88 -6.62 2.49
CA ALA A 185 3.98 -5.51 2.75
C ALA A 185 4.76 -4.27 3.16
N LEU A 186 4.29 -3.09 2.75
CA LEU A 186 4.76 -1.81 3.24
C LEU A 186 3.64 -1.18 4.08
N SER A 187 3.89 -0.99 5.37
CA SER A 187 2.98 -0.32 6.31
C SER A 187 3.34 1.16 6.36
N ALA A 188 2.58 1.97 5.64
CA ALA A 188 2.83 3.42 5.56
C ALA A 188 2.17 4.16 6.73
N GLY A 189 2.82 5.19 7.25
CA GLY A 189 2.19 6.18 8.12
C GLY A 189 1.07 6.94 7.39
N PRO A 190 0.30 7.77 8.10
CA PRO A 190 -0.84 8.46 7.51
C PRO A 190 -0.38 9.46 6.44
N ILE A 191 -0.92 9.30 5.23
CA ILE A 191 -0.73 10.19 4.07
C ILE A 191 -2.09 10.61 3.54
N ARG A 192 -2.23 11.88 3.14
CA ARG A 192 -3.45 12.39 2.51
C ARG A 192 -3.61 11.83 1.09
N THR A 193 -4.46 10.82 0.96
CA THR A 193 -4.81 10.19 -0.31
C THR A 193 -6.32 10.29 -0.56
N LEU A 194 -6.79 9.87 -1.73
CA LEU A 194 -8.22 9.72 -1.99
C LEU A 194 -8.87 8.71 -1.03
N ALA A 195 -8.20 7.58 -0.77
CA ALA A 195 -8.69 6.57 0.16
C ALA A 195 -8.79 7.08 1.60
N SER A 196 -7.79 7.85 2.07
CA SER A 196 -7.79 8.41 3.43
C SER A 196 -8.87 9.49 3.64
N SER A 197 -9.40 10.08 2.56
CA SER A 197 -10.49 11.06 2.66
C SER A 197 -11.82 10.45 3.12
N GLY A 198 -11.97 9.13 3.03
CA GLY A 198 -13.13 8.38 3.55
C GLY A 198 -13.04 8.06 5.05
N ILE A 199 -11.90 8.31 5.70
CA ILE A 199 -11.70 8.08 7.13
C ILE A 199 -12.10 9.34 7.90
N ALA A 200 -13.04 9.20 8.84
CA ALA A 200 -13.44 10.31 9.70
C ALA A 200 -12.22 10.81 10.52
N ASP A 201 -12.21 12.11 10.81
CA ASP A 201 -11.17 12.75 11.64
C ASP A 201 -9.71 12.54 11.16
N PHE A 202 -9.49 12.26 9.88
CA PHE A 202 -8.14 11.98 9.34
C PHE A 202 -7.13 13.11 9.63
N ARG A 203 -7.59 14.36 9.76
CA ARG A 203 -6.74 15.49 10.18
C ARG A 203 -6.18 15.30 11.58
N MET A 204 -6.97 14.74 12.49
CA MET A 204 -6.54 14.43 13.85
C MET A 204 -5.52 13.29 13.87
N ILE A 205 -5.72 12.27 13.01
CA ILE A 205 -4.76 11.17 12.86
C ILE A 205 -3.41 11.71 12.39
N LEU A 206 -3.38 12.60 11.39
CA LEU A 206 -2.15 13.24 10.93
C LEU A 206 -1.45 14.03 12.04
N LYS A 207 -2.22 14.86 12.77
CA LYS A 207 -1.65 15.66 13.86
C LYS A 207 -1.16 14.79 15.01
N TRP A 208 -1.90 13.75 15.36
CA TRP A 208 -1.50 12.79 16.38
C TRP A 208 -0.20 12.08 16.00
N ASN A 209 -0.09 11.61 14.77
CA ASN A 209 1.13 10.96 14.28
C ASN A 209 2.32 11.92 14.30
N GLU A 210 2.15 13.15 13.81
CA GLU A 210 3.19 14.19 13.81
C GLU A 210 3.71 14.48 15.21
N ILE A 211 2.83 14.54 16.22
CA ILE A 211 3.20 14.81 17.61
C ILE A 211 3.88 13.59 18.25
N ASN A 212 3.43 12.38 17.97
CA ASN A 212 3.83 11.18 18.71
C ASN A 212 4.88 10.33 17.98
N ALA A 213 5.07 10.48 16.68
CA ALA A 213 6.11 9.75 15.96
C ALA A 213 7.52 10.17 16.45
N PRO A 214 8.47 9.24 16.64
CA PRO A 214 9.84 9.56 17.01
C PRO A 214 10.50 10.65 16.16
N LEU A 215 10.26 10.69 14.85
CA LEU A 215 10.81 11.71 13.95
C LEU A 215 9.99 13.02 13.90
N ARG A 216 8.92 13.15 14.71
CA ARG A 216 8.09 14.36 14.82
C ARG A 216 7.54 14.89 13.50
N LYS A 217 7.22 14.00 12.59
CA LYS A 217 6.66 14.34 11.28
C LYS A 217 5.73 13.25 10.76
N ASN A 218 4.92 13.58 9.79
CA ASN A 218 4.30 12.60 8.92
C ASN A 218 5.26 12.26 7.78
N VAL A 219 5.16 11.03 7.27
CA VAL A 219 5.94 10.60 6.11
C VAL A 219 5.42 11.23 4.81
N SER A 220 6.31 11.44 3.86
CA SER A 220 5.97 11.91 2.52
C SER A 220 5.72 10.75 1.55
N LEU A 221 5.08 11.06 0.40
CA LEU A 221 4.93 10.10 -0.70
C LEU A 221 6.29 9.63 -1.23
N GLU A 222 7.28 10.51 -1.25
CA GLU A 222 8.63 10.19 -1.69
C GLU A 222 9.30 9.19 -0.75
N GLU A 223 9.22 9.40 0.58
CA GLU A 223 9.80 8.49 1.56
C GLU A 223 9.19 7.09 1.47
N VAL A 224 7.88 7.00 1.33
CA VAL A 224 7.17 5.73 1.14
C VAL A 224 7.48 5.13 -0.24
N GLY A 225 7.55 5.97 -1.29
CA GLY A 225 7.93 5.58 -2.64
C GLY A 225 9.33 4.94 -2.69
N ASN A 226 10.31 5.56 -2.03
CA ASN A 226 11.68 5.07 -1.96
C ASN A 226 11.78 3.73 -1.23
N ALA A 227 11.04 3.55 -0.12
CA ALA A 227 10.98 2.28 0.57
C ALA A 227 10.29 1.18 -0.27
N GLY A 228 9.22 1.53 -0.99
CA GLY A 228 8.57 0.63 -1.95
C GLY A 228 9.54 0.22 -3.06
N MET A 229 10.25 1.15 -3.66
CA MET A 229 11.28 0.88 -4.69
C MET A 229 12.39 -0.03 -4.14
N TYR A 230 12.85 0.20 -2.89
CA TYR A 230 13.81 -0.70 -2.23
C TYR A 230 13.27 -2.13 -2.16
N LEU A 231 12.04 -2.34 -1.67
CA LEU A 231 11.42 -3.67 -1.56
C LEU A 231 11.19 -4.35 -2.91
N LEU A 232 11.04 -3.58 -3.99
CA LEU A 232 10.85 -4.07 -5.35
C LEU A 232 12.17 -4.34 -6.09
N SER A 233 13.28 -3.80 -5.60
CA SER A 233 14.61 -3.91 -6.23
C SER A 233 15.42 -5.10 -5.69
N SER A 234 16.57 -5.37 -6.32
CA SER A 234 17.54 -6.36 -5.87
C SER A 234 18.23 -5.98 -4.55
N LEU A 235 18.12 -4.73 -4.10
CA LEU A 235 18.66 -4.28 -2.81
C LEU A 235 18.01 -5.00 -1.63
N SER A 236 16.79 -5.51 -1.79
CA SER A 236 16.04 -6.27 -0.81
C SER A 236 15.97 -7.77 -1.13
N SER A 237 16.96 -8.32 -1.85
CA SER A 237 16.96 -9.73 -2.30
C SER A 237 16.84 -10.76 -1.18
N GLY A 238 17.22 -10.42 0.04
CA GLY A 238 17.07 -11.26 1.24
C GLY A 238 15.80 -10.97 2.05
N VAL A 239 14.87 -10.13 1.57
CA VAL A 239 13.66 -9.71 2.31
C VAL A 239 12.41 -10.30 1.67
N SER A 240 11.72 -11.21 2.37
CA SER A 240 10.45 -11.80 1.94
C SER A 240 9.60 -12.16 3.15
N GLY A 241 8.28 -11.93 3.07
CA GLY A 241 7.35 -12.14 4.19
C GLY A 241 7.34 -11.00 5.21
N GLU A 242 8.01 -9.90 4.93
CA GLU A 242 8.19 -8.75 5.82
C GLU A 242 7.01 -7.77 5.74
N VAL A 243 6.70 -7.15 6.88
CA VAL A 243 5.86 -5.94 6.97
C VAL A 243 6.76 -4.77 7.32
N HIS A 244 7.16 -4.02 6.33
CA HIS A 244 8.13 -2.94 6.45
C HIS A 244 7.43 -1.62 6.81
N PHE A 245 7.74 -1.07 8.00
CA PHE A 245 7.13 0.17 8.47
C PHE A 245 7.85 1.40 7.93
N VAL A 246 7.07 2.32 7.35
CA VAL A 246 7.51 3.65 6.90
C VAL A 246 6.52 4.67 7.47
N ASP A 247 6.67 5.01 8.75
CA ASP A 247 5.71 5.79 9.54
C ASP A 247 6.36 6.78 10.51
N ALA A 248 7.58 7.19 10.22
CA ALA A 248 8.40 8.04 11.08
C ALA A 248 8.68 7.43 12.47
N GLY A 249 8.60 6.09 12.57
CA GLY A 249 8.83 5.34 13.81
C GLY A 249 7.58 5.23 14.71
N TYR A 250 6.41 5.67 14.26
CA TYR A 250 5.21 5.68 15.11
C TYR A 250 4.83 4.28 15.62
N HIS A 251 5.05 3.22 14.86
CA HIS A 251 4.71 1.84 15.23
C HIS A 251 5.41 1.34 16.51
N VAL A 252 6.57 1.89 16.88
CA VAL A 252 7.29 1.48 18.11
C VAL A 252 6.72 2.14 19.38
N MET A 253 5.86 3.14 19.21
CA MET A 253 5.33 3.91 20.32
C MET A 253 4.19 3.15 21.01
N GLY A 254 4.35 2.92 22.33
CA GLY A 254 3.27 2.45 23.18
C GLY A 254 2.52 3.65 23.78
N MET A 255 3.23 4.49 24.54
CA MET A 255 2.67 5.67 25.19
C MET A 255 3.70 6.79 25.15
N GLY A 256 3.26 8.01 24.83
CA GLY A 256 4.08 9.21 24.92
C GLY A 256 4.40 9.53 26.40
N ALA A 257 5.56 10.14 26.66
CA ALA A 257 5.85 10.68 27.99
C ALA A 257 4.90 11.84 28.31
N VAL A 258 4.31 11.82 29.49
CA VAL A 258 3.35 12.82 29.96
C VAL A 258 3.94 13.54 31.17
N GLU A 259 3.87 14.85 31.17
CA GLU A 259 4.23 15.68 32.31
C GLU A 259 3.01 16.47 32.77
N GLU A 260 2.95 16.72 34.06
CA GLU A 260 1.93 17.57 34.63
C GLU A 260 2.39 19.03 34.59
N LYS A 261 1.62 19.87 33.90
CA LYS A 261 1.82 21.32 33.88
C LYS A 261 0.48 22.00 34.14
N ASP A 262 0.41 22.89 35.13
CA ASP A 262 -0.80 23.62 35.50
C ASP A 262 -2.00 22.69 35.79
N ASN A 263 -1.79 21.58 36.50
CA ASN A 263 -2.78 20.53 36.79
C ASN A 263 -3.39 19.89 35.51
N LYS A 264 -2.67 19.91 34.38
CA LYS A 264 -3.06 19.26 33.15
C LYS A 264 -1.95 18.35 32.68
N ALA A 265 -2.33 17.14 32.26
CA ALA A 265 -1.41 16.23 31.59
C ALA A 265 -1.05 16.81 30.20
N THR A 266 0.21 17.08 29.97
CA THR A 266 0.78 17.53 28.69
C THR A 266 1.82 16.54 28.20
N LEU A 267 1.94 16.37 26.89
CA LEU A 267 2.97 15.50 26.34
C LEU A 267 4.33 16.18 26.48
N SER A 268 5.31 15.48 27.04
CA SER A 268 6.66 16.04 27.40
C SER A 268 7.51 16.42 26.19
N TRP A 269 7.07 16.07 24.98
CA TRP A 269 7.77 16.44 23.74
C TRP A 269 7.84 17.96 23.48
N ASP A 270 6.95 18.73 24.10
CA ASP A 270 6.96 20.19 23.92
C ASP A 270 8.06 20.87 24.74
N LEU A 271 8.71 20.14 25.65
CA LEU A 271 9.77 20.68 26.52
C LEU A 271 11.13 20.78 25.84
N HIS A 272 11.34 20.14 24.68
CA HIS A 272 12.61 20.16 23.96
C HIS A 272 12.62 21.07 22.75
N LYS A 273 11.62 21.94 22.57
CA LYS A 273 11.59 22.94 21.49
C LYS A 273 12.43 24.18 21.75
N GLU A 274 13.12 24.27 22.92
CA GLU A 274 13.92 25.42 23.34
C GLU A 274 15.42 25.10 23.50
N GLN A 275 15.97 24.22 22.65
CA GLN A 275 17.43 24.07 22.55
C GLN A 275 17.90 24.16 21.11
#